data_bd1d280be45e7b5f53e771b98f6458b0
#
_entry.id   bd1d280be45e7b5f53e771b98f6458b0
#
_cell.length_a   1.000
_cell.length_b   1.000
_cell.length_c   1.000
_cell.angle_alpha   90.00
_cell.angle_beta   90.00
_cell.angle_gamma   90.00
#
_symmetry.space_group_name_H-M   'P 1'
#
loop_
_entity.id
_entity.type
_entity.pdbx_description
1 polymer ?
#
loop_
_entity_poly.entity_id
_entity_poly.type
_entity_poly.pdbx_seq_one_letter_code
_entity_poly.pdbx_strand_id
1 'polypeptide(L)'
;RIRALQKKKEINPQTLSLQSLPGISAFTDRAVIGMLKAFAGIHRDNKIRNWNNDFRLSAGVGAFEVSMIFGMDAGWAVEGAVGSEYKIDATYLSPHVNMASRMMMASKQYGVQIMLSQSVQELMSDVANTKLRHLDTVTVKGSSVKQRIYTYDARAQGVDFFLISRTDEQADFDAERYTPRIWDTDPDLLSMRQHISDNFLNVYKKGHRAYIQ
;
A
#
# COMPACT_ATOMS: atom_id res chain seq x y z
N ARG A 1 -12.22 -16.61 -9.08
CA ARG A 1 -11.52 -17.79 -8.50
C ARG A 1 -12.37 -18.45 -7.41
N ILE A 2 -12.84 -17.73 -6.41
CA ILE A 2 -13.73 -18.26 -5.35
C ILE A 2 -14.99 -18.89 -5.95
N ARG A 3 -15.66 -18.21 -6.90
CA ARG A 3 -16.83 -18.76 -7.59
C ARG A 3 -16.54 -20.06 -8.35
N ALA A 4 -15.34 -20.20 -8.92
CA ALA A 4 -14.95 -21.42 -9.60
C ALA A 4 -14.74 -22.58 -8.63
N LEU A 5 -14.17 -22.33 -7.46
CA LEU A 5 -13.97 -23.30 -6.40
C LEU A 5 -15.29 -23.71 -5.74
N GLN A 6 -16.20 -22.76 -5.52
CA GLN A 6 -17.55 -23.05 -5.02
C GLN A 6 -18.36 -23.94 -5.97
N LYS A 7 -18.25 -23.71 -7.30
CA LYS A 7 -18.89 -24.57 -8.31
C LYS A 7 -18.39 -26.02 -8.24
N LYS A 8 -17.13 -26.24 -7.85
CA LYS A 8 -16.57 -27.59 -7.68
C LYS A 8 -16.92 -28.22 -6.34
N LYS A 9 -17.66 -27.53 -5.45
CA LYS A 9 -17.99 -28.01 -4.08
C LYS A 9 -16.76 -28.38 -3.23
N GLU A 10 -15.60 -27.82 -3.58
CA GLU A 10 -14.34 -28.14 -2.90
C GLU A 10 -14.11 -27.31 -1.64
N ILE A 11 -14.87 -26.22 -1.47
CA ILE A 11 -14.66 -25.25 -0.37
C ILE A 11 -16.00 -24.85 0.23
N ASN A 12 -16.10 -24.96 1.56
CA ASN A 12 -17.20 -24.40 2.31
C ASN A 12 -16.97 -22.86 2.47
N PRO A 13 -17.88 -21.99 1.98
CA PRO A 13 -17.72 -20.55 2.07
C PRO A 13 -17.55 -20.01 3.49
N GLN A 14 -18.12 -20.69 4.48
CA GLN A 14 -18.08 -20.28 5.88
C GLN A 14 -16.73 -20.53 6.56
N THR A 15 -15.90 -21.39 5.98
CA THR A 15 -14.58 -21.76 6.54
C THR A 15 -13.43 -21.29 5.68
N LEU A 16 -13.71 -20.55 4.59
CA LEU A 16 -12.69 -20.09 3.66
C LEU A 16 -11.84 -18.96 4.27
N SER A 17 -10.61 -19.26 4.62
CA SER A 17 -9.60 -18.24 4.89
C SER A 17 -9.05 -17.70 3.58
N LEU A 18 -8.98 -16.36 3.42
CA LEU A 18 -8.34 -15.74 2.26
C LEU A 18 -6.88 -16.18 2.11
N GLN A 19 -6.19 -16.42 3.22
CA GLN A 19 -4.81 -16.90 3.23
C GLN A 19 -4.63 -18.27 2.57
N SER A 20 -5.67 -19.11 2.57
CA SER A 20 -5.61 -20.44 1.97
C SER A 20 -5.78 -20.43 0.44
N LEU A 21 -6.10 -19.29 -0.17
CA LEU A 21 -6.29 -19.18 -1.61
C LEU A 21 -4.96 -19.26 -2.36
N PRO A 22 -4.81 -20.19 -3.31
CA PRO A 22 -3.59 -20.28 -4.10
C PRO A 22 -3.26 -18.97 -4.82
N GLY A 23 -2.04 -18.48 -4.67
CA GLY A 23 -1.54 -17.28 -5.32
C GLY A 23 -2.06 -15.96 -4.74
N ILE A 24 -2.72 -15.97 -3.57
CA ILE A 24 -3.21 -14.75 -2.92
C ILE A 24 -2.05 -13.83 -2.54
N SER A 25 -0.94 -14.38 -2.05
CA SER A 25 0.23 -13.60 -1.67
C SER A 25 0.85 -12.88 -2.88
N ALA A 26 1.02 -13.57 -4.00
CA ALA A 26 1.49 -12.94 -5.22
C ALA A 26 0.53 -11.85 -5.73
N PHE A 27 -0.77 -12.05 -5.57
CA PHE A 27 -1.78 -11.05 -5.93
C PHE A 27 -1.70 -9.82 -5.02
N THR A 28 -1.56 -10.02 -3.72
CA THR A 28 -1.45 -8.93 -2.74
C THR A 28 -0.15 -8.17 -2.91
N ASP A 29 0.97 -8.87 -3.10
CA ASP A 29 2.26 -8.25 -3.35
C ASP A 29 2.23 -7.37 -4.61
N ARG A 30 1.62 -7.86 -5.70
CA ARG A 30 1.44 -7.07 -6.92
C ARG A 30 0.65 -5.79 -6.69
N ALA A 31 -0.40 -5.86 -5.88
CA ALA A 31 -1.22 -4.69 -5.55
C ALA A 31 -0.39 -3.65 -4.78
N VAL A 32 0.40 -4.09 -3.80
CA VAL A 32 1.28 -3.19 -3.03
C VAL A 32 2.38 -2.61 -3.92
N ILE A 33 3.03 -3.43 -4.77
CA ILE A 33 4.06 -2.95 -5.71
C ILE A 33 3.44 -1.95 -6.71
N GLY A 34 2.25 -2.20 -7.23
CA GLY A 34 1.55 -1.26 -8.11
C GLY A 34 1.37 0.11 -7.46
N MET A 35 1.00 0.13 -6.19
CA MET A 35 0.91 1.37 -5.40
C MET A 35 2.27 2.06 -5.23
N LEU A 36 3.34 1.31 -4.94
CA LEU A 36 4.70 1.83 -4.83
C LEU A 36 5.22 2.36 -6.17
N LYS A 37 4.90 1.68 -7.27
CA LYS A 37 5.23 2.16 -8.62
C LYS A 37 4.47 3.43 -9.00
N ALA A 38 3.20 3.54 -8.63
CA ALA A 38 2.44 4.78 -8.80
C ALA A 38 3.07 5.93 -8.00
N PHE A 39 3.52 5.68 -6.77
CA PHE A 39 4.24 6.63 -5.96
C PHE A 39 5.53 7.12 -6.65
N ALA A 40 6.38 6.20 -7.10
CA ALA A 40 7.59 6.55 -7.85
C ALA A 40 7.27 7.28 -9.17
N GLY A 41 6.23 6.85 -9.87
CA GLY A 41 5.79 7.44 -11.13
C GLY A 41 5.41 8.91 -11.01
N ILE A 42 4.68 9.28 -9.96
CA ILE A 42 4.30 10.68 -9.69
C ILE A 42 5.53 11.56 -9.47
N HIS A 43 6.50 11.07 -8.70
CA HIS A 43 7.74 11.81 -8.45
C HIS A 43 8.71 11.80 -9.64
N ARG A 44 8.51 10.92 -10.62
CA ARG A 44 9.27 10.86 -11.88
C ARG A 44 8.71 11.79 -12.95
N ASP A 45 7.40 12.05 -12.95
CA ASP A 45 6.76 12.83 -14.02
C ASP A 45 7.13 14.32 -13.92
N ASN A 46 7.84 14.80 -14.95
CA ASN A 46 8.26 16.20 -15.05
C ASN A 46 7.08 17.16 -15.11
N LYS A 47 5.93 16.76 -15.70
CA LYS A 47 4.74 17.63 -15.75
C LYS A 47 4.18 17.85 -14.36
N ILE A 48 4.13 16.79 -13.53
CA ILE A 48 3.70 16.89 -12.14
C ILE A 48 4.69 17.72 -11.33
N ARG A 49 5.99 17.50 -11.50
CA ARG A 49 7.05 18.26 -10.80
C ARG A 49 7.03 19.75 -11.13
N ASN A 50 6.62 20.14 -12.35
CA ASN A 50 6.50 21.55 -12.72
C ASN A 50 5.47 22.31 -11.87
N TRP A 51 4.46 21.62 -11.30
CA TRP A 51 3.52 22.24 -10.37
C TRP A 51 4.18 22.71 -9.08
N ASN A 52 5.32 22.16 -8.70
CA ASN A 52 6.08 22.60 -7.52
C ASN A 52 6.57 24.05 -7.67
N ASN A 53 6.70 24.55 -8.89
CA ASN A 53 7.14 25.89 -9.21
C ASN A 53 5.98 26.90 -9.39
N ASP A 54 4.72 26.45 -9.27
CA ASP A 54 3.57 27.35 -9.42
C ASP A 54 3.42 28.24 -8.18
N PHE A 55 3.64 29.53 -8.37
CA PHE A 55 3.58 30.51 -7.29
C PHE A 55 2.19 30.58 -6.60
N ARG A 56 1.12 30.23 -7.32
CA ARG A 56 -0.25 30.23 -6.78
C ARG A 56 -0.44 29.15 -5.73
N LEU A 57 0.28 28.03 -5.84
CA LEU A 57 0.24 26.92 -4.91
C LEU A 57 1.19 27.10 -3.72
N SER A 58 2.24 27.91 -3.91
CA SER A 58 3.24 28.20 -2.89
C SER A 58 2.94 29.45 -2.03
N ALA A 59 1.85 30.15 -2.32
CA ALA A 59 1.51 31.42 -1.66
C ALA A 59 1.22 31.20 -0.16
N GLY A 60 2.19 31.46 0.68
CA GLY A 60 2.06 31.62 2.13
C GLY A 60 2.60 30.51 3.03
N VAL A 61 3.05 29.36 2.53
CA VAL A 61 3.42 28.21 3.38
C VAL A 61 4.75 27.53 3.00
N GLY A 62 5.56 28.13 2.12
CA GLY A 62 6.80 27.51 1.64
C GLY A 62 6.63 26.81 0.29
N ALA A 63 7.62 26.03 -0.13
CA ALA A 63 7.58 25.34 -1.41
C ALA A 63 6.46 24.28 -1.43
N PHE A 64 5.59 24.38 -2.42
CA PHE A 64 4.56 23.36 -2.68
C PHE A 64 5.20 22.12 -3.31
N GLU A 65 4.87 20.96 -2.82
CA GLU A 65 5.28 19.68 -3.40
C GLU A 65 4.05 18.79 -3.58
N VAL A 66 3.89 18.26 -4.80
CA VAL A 66 2.86 17.25 -5.07
C VAL A 66 3.26 15.96 -4.38
N SER A 67 2.46 15.52 -3.44
CA SER A 67 2.68 14.30 -2.69
C SER A 67 1.40 13.45 -2.66
N MET A 68 1.56 12.14 -2.68
CA MET A 68 0.45 11.21 -2.48
C MET A 68 0.64 10.39 -1.22
N ILE A 69 -0.48 10.09 -0.58
CA ILE A 69 -0.57 9.17 0.55
C ILE A 69 -1.48 8.01 0.18
N PHE A 70 -1.15 6.82 0.68
CA PHE A 70 -1.87 5.61 0.36
C PHE A 70 -2.29 4.88 1.63
N GLY A 71 -3.53 4.40 1.63
CA GLY A 71 -4.04 3.48 2.64
C GLY A 71 -4.59 2.24 1.95
N MET A 72 -4.25 1.06 2.46
CA MET A 72 -4.69 -0.20 1.88
C MET A 72 -5.25 -1.13 2.96
N ASP A 73 -6.41 -1.70 2.67
CA ASP A 73 -7.03 -2.75 3.46
C ASP A 73 -7.51 -3.89 2.55
N ALA A 74 -7.71 -5.06 3.13
CA ALA A 74 -8.16 -6.24 2.40
C ALA A 74 -9.34 -6.89 3.10
N GLY A 75 -10.35 -7.26 2.33
CA GLY A 75 -11.52 -7.94 2.84
C GLY A 75 -12.63 -8.09 1.80
N TRP A 76 -13.80 -8.44 2.24
CA TRP A 76 -14.96 -8.61 1.38
C TRP A 76 -15.56 -7.27 0.96
N ALA A 77 -16.19 -7.25 -0.20
CA ALA A 77 -16.98 -6.14 -0.67
C ALA A 77 -18.21 -6.63 -1.44
N VAL A 78 -19.27 -5.84 -1.40
CA VAL A 78 -20.42 -6.00 -2.28
C VAL A 78 -20.21 -5.12 -3.49
N GLU A 79 -20.24 -5.71 -4.66
CA GLU A 79 -20.15 -5.01 -5.95
C GLU A 79 -21.52 -4.93 -6.57
N GLY A 80 -21.91 -3.77 -7.05
CA GLY A 80 -23.19 -3.58 -7.69
C GLY A 80 -23.45 -2.15 -8.15
N ALA A 81 -24.59 -2.00 -8.83
CA ALA A 81 -25.11 -0.70 -9.19
C ALA A 81 -25.85 -0.08 -8.00
N VAL A 82 -25.46 1.10 -7.59
CA VAL A 82 -26.08 1.87 -6.52
C VAL A 82 -26.46 3.24 -7.05
N GLY A 83 -27.69 3.63 -6.81
CA GLY A 83 -28.14 4.94 -7.28
C GLY A 83 -29.63 5.18 -7.10
N SER A 84 -30.10 6.21 -7.76
CA SER A 84 -31.48 6.63 -7.86
C SER A 84 -31.96 6.52 -9.31
N GLU A 85 -33.21 6.92 -9.56
CA GLU A 85 -33.75 7.01 -10.92
C GLU A 85 -32.93 7.94 -11.84
N TYR A 86 -32.22 8.91 -11.26
CA TYR A 86 -31.46 9.93 -12.00
C TYR A 86 -29.98 9.63 -12.18
N LYS A 87 -29.40 8.80 -11.30
CA LYS A 87 -27.99 8.48 -11.35
C LYS A 87 -27.73 7.09 -10.79
N ILE A 88 -27.07 6.26 -11.58
CA ILE A 88 -26.65 4.92 -11.19
C ILE A 88 -25.13 4.82 -11.38
N ASP A 89 -24.42 4.50 -10.31
CA ASP A 89 -22.97 4.28 -10.32
C ASP A 89 -22.67 2.82 -9.96
N ALA A 90 -21.76 2.20 -10.71
CA ALA A 90 -21.18 0.94 -10.29
C ALA A 90 -20.19 1.20 -9.16
N THR A 91 -20.39 0.55 -8.02
CA THR A 91 -19.57 0.82 -6.84
C THR A 91 -19.35 -0.43 -5.99
N TYR A 92 -18.39 -0.30 -5.08
CA TYR A 92 -18.08 -1.29 -4.05
C TYR A 92 -18.52 -0.75 -2.69
N LEU A 93 -19.33 -1.52 -1.98
CA LEU A 93 -19.74 -1.21 -0.61
C LEU A 93 -19.09 -2.19 0.35
N SER A 94 -18.26 -1.67 1.27
CA SER A 94 -17.56 -2.49 2.23
C SER A 94 -17.05 -1.68 3.42
N PRO A 95 -17.04 -2.23 4.64
CA PRO A 95 -16.29 -1.66 5.74
C PRO A 95 -14.79 -1.56 5.44
N HIS A 96 -14.24 -2.42 4.58
CA HIS A 96 -12.84 -2.42 4.18
C HIS A 96 -12.48 -1.23 3.28
N VAL A 97 -13.39 -0.76 2.42
CA VAL A 97 -13.22 0.51 1.67
C VAL A 97 -13.09 1.69 2.64
N ASN A 98 -13.95 1.74 3.66
CA ASN A 98 -13.87 2.76 4.69
C ASN A 98 -12.60 2.64 5.54
N MET A 99 -12.15 1.40 5.81
CA MET A 99 -10.92 1.14 6.55
C MET A 99 -9.70 1.65 5.77
N ALA A 100 -9.59 1.37 4.48
CA ALA A 100 -8.52 1.88 3.62
C ALA A 100 -8.46 3.42 3.64
N SER A 101 -9.62 4.09 3.56
CA SER A 101 -9.71 5.55 3.70
C SER A 101 -9.20 6.04 5.06
N ARG A 102 -9.54 5.35 6.15
CA ARG A 102 -9.06 5.69 7.50
C ARG A 102 -7.56 5.46 7.66
N MET A 103 -7.02 4.38 7.08
CA MET A 103 -5.56 4.15 7.03
C MET A 103 -4.86 5.31 6.32
N MET A 104 -5.39 5.74 5.17
CA MET A 104 -4.86 6.89 4.44
C MET A 104 -4.87 8.17 5.30
N MET A 105 -5.95 8.44 6.02
CA MET A 105 -6.03 9.62 6.90
C MET A 105 -5.08 9.51 8.10
N ALA A 106 -4.95 8.32 8.69
CA ALA A 106 -4.07 8.07 9.82
C ALA A 106 -2.58 8.17 9.44
N SER A 107 -2.21 7.89 8.19
CA SER A 107 -0.83 7.96 7.72
C SER A 107 -0.19 9.33 7.98
N LYS A 108 -0.98 10.40 7.90
CA LYS A 108 -0.53 11.76 8.22
C LYS A 108 -0.10 11.91 9.68
N GLN A 109 -0.81 11.28 10.61
CA GLN A 109 -0.51 11.34 12.05
C GLN A 109 0.78 10.58 12.38
N TYR A 110 1.03 9.48 11.66
CA TYR A 110 2.24 8.67 11.82
C TYR A 110 3.43 9.18 10.99
N GLY A 111 3.24 10.23 10.19
CA GLY A 111 4.28 10.78 9.34
C GLY A 111 4.78 9.82 8.26
N VAL A 112 3.91 8.93 7.77
CA VAL A 112 4.21 7.95 6.73
C VAL A 112 3.34 8.20 5.49
N GLN A 113 3.83 7.84 4.33
CA GLN A 113 3.09 8.03 3.07
C GLN A 113 2.25 6.82 2.69
N ILE A 114 2.60 5.66 3.21
CA ILE A 114 1.94 4.39 2.90
C ILE A 114 1.57 3.69 4.19
N MET A 115 0.29 3.33 4.33
CA MET A 115 -0.20 2.59 5.48
C MET A 115 -1.00 1.37 5.04
N LEU A 116 -0.65 0.23 5.61
CA LEU A 116 -1.24 -1.08 5.32
C LEU A 116 -1.88 -1.63 6.58
N SER A 117 -3.05 -2.24 6.42
CA SER A 117 -3.71 -2.94 7.53
C SER A 117 -3.07 -4.30 7.82
N GLN A 118 -3.41 -4.86 8.97
CA GLN A 118 -3.05 -6.23 9.35
C GLN A 118 -3.55 -7.24 8.29
N SER A 119 -4.76 -7.06 7.76
CA SER A 119 -5.33 -7.95 6.76
C SER A 119 -4.49 -8.02 5.48
N VAL A 120 -3.94 -6.88 5.05
CA VAL A 120 -3.03 -6.84 3.90
C VAL A 120 -1.72 -7.55 4.22
N GLN A 121 -1.12 -7.26 5.37
CA GLN A 121 0.13 -7.86 5.82
C GLN A 121 0.03 -9.39 5.89
N GLU A 122 -1.06 -9.93 6.40
CA GLU A 122 -1.29 -11.37 6.53
C GLU A 122 -1.48 -12.08 5.18
N LEU A 123 -1.83 -11.35 4.12
CA LEU A 123 -1.99 -11.88 2.78
C LEU A 123 -0.73 -11.76 1.92
N MET A 124 0.25 -10.95 2.34
CA MET A 124 1.50 -10.77 1.61
C MET A 124 2.43 -11.99 1.73
N SER A 125 3.38 -12.10 0.82
CA SER A 125 4.43 -13.10 0.90
C SER A 125 5.41 -12.82 2.04
N ASP A 126 6.13 -13.86 2.50
CA ASP A 126 7.13 -13.71 3.55
C ASP A 126 8.23 -12.72 3.16
N VAL A 127 8.65 -12.71 1.89
CA VAL A 127 9.65 -11.77 1.37
C VAL A 127 9.15 -10.33 1.52
N ALA A 128 7.93 -10.05 1.08
CA ALA A 128 7.32 -8.73 1.20
C ALA A 128 7.15 -8.30 2.66
N ASN A 129 6.74 -9.23 3.52
CA ASN A 129 6.57 -8.99 4.95
C ASN A 129 7.86 -8.54 5.65
N THR A 130 9.03 -9.01 5.21
CA THR A 130 10.31 -8.54 5.77
C THR A 130 10.58 -7.07 5.50
N LYS A 131 9.93 -6.49 4.49
CA LYS A 131 10.09 -5.08 4.09
C LYS A 131 9.14 -4.15 4.83
N LEU A 132 8.18 -4.68 5.56
CA LEU A 132 7.21 -3.88 6.31
C LEU A 132 7.71 -3.55 7.71
N ARG A 133 7.39 -2.35 8.17
CA ARG A 133 7.59 -1.93 9.55
C ARG A 133 6.25 -1.85 10.26
N HIS A 134 6.11 -2.56 11.37
CA HIS A 134 4.97 -2.45 12.26
C HIS A 134 4.98 -1.08 12.94
N LEU A 135 3.94 -0.29 12.75
CA LEU A 135 3.82 1.04 13.33
C LEU A 135 3.22 1.02 14.72
N ASP A 136 2.03 0.40 14.83
CA ASP A 136 1.26 0.41 16.05
C ASP A 136 0.15 -0.65 16.04
N THR A 137 -0.51 -0.82 17.19
CA THR A 137 -1.71 -1.65 17.34
C THR A 137 -2.84 -0.76 17.84
N VAL A 138 -3.76 -0.42 16.96
CA VAL A 138 -4.77 0.61 17.19
C VAL A 138 -6.19 0.07 17.06
N THR A 139 -7.12 0.73 17.75
CA THR A 139 -8.56 0.56 17.50
C THR A 139 -9.00 1.67 16.55
N VAL A 140 -9.38 1.31 15.35
CA VAL A 140 -9.86 2.27 14.34
C VAL A 140 -11.31 2.63 14.61
N LYS A 141 -11.68 3.91 14.49
CA LYS A 141 -13.05 4.38 14.73
C LYS A 141 -14.07 3.54 13.96
N GLY A 142 -15.06 2.97 14.67
CA GLY A 142 -16.07 2.08 14.11
C GLY A 142 -15.67 0.60 14.03
N SER A 143 -14.54 0.23 14.64
CA SER A 143 -14.17 -1.16 14.93
C SER A 143 -13.94 -1.30 16.44
N SER A 144 -14.38 -2.40 17.02
CA SER A 144 -14.06 -2.77 18.40
C SER A 144 -12.78 -3.63 18.50
N VAL A 145 -12.27 -4.05 17.35
CA VAL A 145 -11.11 -4.95 17.28
C VAL A 145 -9.83 -4.15 17.09
N LYS A 146 -8.83 -4.42 17.93
CA LYS A 146 -7.48 -3.89 17.75
C LYS A 146 -6.86 -4.47 16.48
N GLN A 147 -6.25 -3.62 15.69
CA GLN A 147 -5.58 -4.00 14.44
C GLN A 147 -4.16 -3.48 14.43
N ARG A 148 -3.24 -4.30 13.97
CA ARG A 148 -1.87 -3.90 13.70
C ARG A 148 -1.83 -3.11 12.39
N ILE A 149 -1.10 -2.02 12.40
CA ILE A 149 -0.88 -1.18 11.23
C ILE A 149 0.60 -1.19 10.84
N TYR A 150 0.83 -1.18 9.54
CA TYR A 150 2.16 -1.34 8.96
C TYR A 150 2.44 -0.24 7.96
N THR A 151 3.70 0.01 7.70
CA THR A 151 4.17 0.86 6.61
C THR A 151 5.24 0.16 5.79
N TYR A 152 5.29 0.49 4.52
CA TYR A 152 6.47 0.37 3.70
C TYR A 152 7.15 1.75 3.72
N ASP A 153 8.38 1.81 4.24
CA ASP A 153 9.10 3.07 4.43
C ASP A 153 9.56 3.65 3.08
N ALA A 154 8.60 4.13 2.29
CA ALA A 154 8.87 4.81 1.03
C ALA A 154 9.17 6.28 1.28
N ARG A 155 10.21 6.79 0.63
CA ARG A 155 10.59 8.20 0.65
C ARG A 155 10.80 8.70 -0.78
N ALA A 156 10.24 9.87 -1.09
CA ALA A 156 10.45 10.54 -2.36
C ALA A 156 11.48 11.65 -2.27
N GLN A 157 11.56 12.33 -1.12
CA GLN A 157 12.50 13.44 -0.92
C GLN A 157 13.95 12.97 -0.99
N GLY A 158 14.75 13.66 -1.84
CA GLY A 158 16.15 13.31 -2.07
C GLY A 158 16.34 12.06 -2.95
N VAL A 159 15.30 11.60 -3.64
CA VAL A 159 15.38 10.50 -4.60
C VAL A 159 14.98 11.03 -5.98
N ASP A 160 15.93 11.04 -6.89
CA ASP A 160 15.69 11.46 -8.28
C ASP A 160 15.28 10.25 -9.14
N PHE A 161 14.01 9.83 -9.00
CA PHE A 161 13.48 8.67 -9.71
C PHE A 161 13.64 8.77 -11.24
N PHE A 162 13.65 9.97 -11.82
CA PHE A 162 13.82 10.15 -13.25
C PHE A 162 15.26 9.87 -13.74
N LEU A 163 16.25 9.87 -12.83
CA LEU A 163 17.64 9.52 -13.12
C LEU A 163 17.94 8.03 -12.92
N ILE A 164 16.99 7.29 -12.34
CA ILE A 164 17.19 5.86 -12.10
C ILE A 164 17.10 5.12 -13.42
N SER A 165 18.22 4.48 -13.79
CA SER A 165 18.28 3.62 -14.96
C SER A 165 17.31 2.44 -14.81
N ARG A 166 16.55 2.18 -15.86
CA ARG A 166 15.64 1.04 -15.94
C ARG A 166 16.04 0.18 -17.11
N THR A 167 15.93 -1.13 -16.96
CA THR A 167 15.90 -2.04 -18.09
C THR A 167 14.53 -1.97 -18.77
N ASP A 168 14.46 -2.39 -20.04
CA ASP A 168 13.19 -2.42 -20.78
C ASP A 168 12.12 -3.27 -20.04
N GLU A 169 12.57 -4.33 -19.34
CA GLU A 169 11.69 -5.17 -18.50
C GLU A 169 11.17 -4.47 -17.23
N GLN A 170 11.87 -3.44 -16.78
CA GLN A 170 11.52 -2.65 -15.59
C GLN A 170 10.79 -1.35 -15.95
N ALA A 171 10.75 -0.98 -17.23
CA ALA A 171 10.13 0.27 -17.68
C ALA A 171 8.65 0.32 -17.31
N ASP A 172 7.96 -0.81 -17.48
CA ASP A 172 6.57 -0.99 -17.09
C ASP A 172 6.45 -2.19 -16.16
N PHE A 173 5.81 -1.98 -15.00
CA PHE A 173 5.51 -3.07 -14.09
C PHE A 173 4.48 -4.02 -14.73
N ASP A 174 4.95 -5.16 -15.23
CA ASP A 174 4.09 -6.21 -15.75
C ASP A 174 3.65 -7.12 -14.59
N ALA A 175 2.38 -6.99 -14.22
CA ALA A 175 1.79 -7.79 -13.15
C ALA A 175 1.78 -9.29 -13.45
N GLU A 176 1.81 -9.70 -14.71
CA GLU A 176 1.83 -11.11 -15.10
C GLU A 176 3.20 -11.75 -14.90
N ARG A 177 4.26 -10.96 -14.99
CA ARG A 177 5.65 -11.37 -14.79
C ARG A 177 6.15 -11.21 -13.36
N TYR A 178 5.25 -10.99 -12.41
CA TYR A 178 5.62 -10.82 -11.02
C TYR A 178 6.41 -12.02 -10.48
N THR A 179 7.55 -11.70 -9.84
CA THR A 179 8.32 -12.63 -9.01
C THR A 179 8.65 -11.97 -7.67
N PRO A 180 8.76 -12.71 -6.54
CA PRO A 180 9.12 -12.13 -5.26
C PRO A 180 10.48 -11.42 -5.24
N ARG A 181 11.37 -11.72 -6.19
CA ARG A 181 12.67 -11.05 -6.33
C ARG A 181 12.56 -9.54 -6.58
N ILE A 182 11.44 -9.06 -7.12
CA ILE A 182 11.20 -7.64 -7.38
C ILE A 182 11.44 -6.80 -6.11
N TRP A 183 11.09 -7.32 -4.94
CA TRP A 183 11.30 -6.62 -3.67
C TRP A 183 12.77 -6.29 -3.37
N ASP A 184 13.71 -7.03 -3.95
CA ASP A 184 15.15 -6.90 -3.75
C ASP A 184 15.91 -6.41 -4.98
N THR A 185 15.25 -6.32 -6.14
CA THR A 185 15.93 -5.99 -7.41
C THR A 185 15.38 -4.75 -8.09
N ASP A 186 14.16 -4.34 -7.80
CA ASP A 186 13.58 -3.19 -8.46
C ASP A 186 14.24 -1.87 -8.00
N PRO A 187 14.77 -1.07 -8.93
CA PRO A 187 15.52 0.14 -8.60
C PRO A 187 14.69 1.20 -7.89
N ASP A 188 13.40 1.32 -8.20
CA ASP A 188 12.52 2.28 -7.52
C ASP A 188 12.31 1.89 -6.06
N LEU A 189 12.03 0.60 -5.81
CA LEU A 189 11.81 0.07 -4.48
C LEU A 189 13.06 0.18 -3.60
N LEU A 190 14.23 -0.09 -4.17
CA LEU A 190 15.50 0.05 -3.46
C LEU A 190 15.79 1.51 -3.14
N SER A 191 15.62 2.40 -4.12
CA SER A 191 15.94 3.82 -3.97
C SER A 191 15.04 4.52 -2.95
N MET A 192 13.74 4.22 -2.92
CA MET A 192 12.83 4.83 -1.95
C MET A 192 13.10 4.39 -0.51
N ARG A 193 13.87 3.31 -0.31
CA ARG A 193 14.26 2.77 1.00
C ARG A 193 15.73 2.97 1.37
N GLN A 194 16.54 3.58 0.54
CA GLN A 194 17.98 3.74 0.78
C GLN A 194 18.31 4.46 2.10
N HIS A 195 17.38 5.23 2.65
CA HIS A 195 17.53 5.93 3.93
C HIS A 195 17.25 5.05 5.16
N ILE A 196 16.75 3.82 4.96
CA ILE A 196 16.43 2.88 6.04
C ILE A 196 17.65 2.01 6.31
N SER A 197 18.34 2.28 7.41
CA SER A 197 19.45 1.46 7.86
C SER A 197 18.99 0.32 8.77
N ASP A 198 19.76 -0.76 8.80
CA ASP A 198 19.52 -1.88 9.73
C ASP A 198 19.59 -1.42 11.20
N ASN A 199 20.46 -0.46 11.50
CA ASN A 199 20.53 0.13 12.83
C ASN A 199 19.23 0.83 13.22
N PHE A 200 18.66 1.63 12.31
CA PHE A 200 17.35 2.25 12.53
C PHE A 200 16.26 1.20 12.82
N LEU A 201 16.17 0.17 12.00
CA LEU A 201 15.18 -0.90 12.18
C LEU A 201 15.36 -1.64 13.51
N ASN A 202 16.61 -1.89 13.93
CA ASN A 202 16.90 -2.58 15.19
C ASN A 202 16.53 -1.71 16.40
N VAL A 203 16.88 -0.43 16.39
CA VAL A 203 16.54 0.51 17.47
C VAL A 203 15.02 0.69 17.54
N TYR A 204 14.37 0.87 16.38
CA TYR A 204 12.92 0.98 16.30
C TYR A 204 12.22 -0.25 16.88
N LYS A 205 12.63 -1.47 16.48
CA LYS A 205 12.05 -2.72 16.99
C LYS A 205 12.20 -2.85 18.51
N LYS A 206 13.34 -2.43 19.08
CA LYS A 206 13.55 -2.44 20.54
C LYS A 206 12.59 -1.46 21.24
N GLY A 207 12.51 -0.22 20.78
CA GLY A 207 11.61 0.79 21.33
C GLY A 207 10.13 0.38 21.22
N HIS A 208 9.73 -0.12 20.05
CA HIS A 208 8.37 -0.57 19.79
C HIS A 208 7.94 -1.75 20.70
N ARG A 209 8.84 -2.71 20.95
CA ARG A 209 8.58 -3.79 21.91
C ARG A 209 8.37 -3.28 23.33
N ALA A 210 9.17 -2.32 23.76
CA ALA A 210 9.02 -1.70 25.08
C ALA A 210 7.75 -0.86 25.23
N TYR A 211 7.24 -0.33 24.13
CA TYR A 211 6.00 0.46 24.10
C TYR A 211 4.74 -0.41 24.18
N ILE A 212 4.74 -1.61 23.56
CA ILE A 212 3.58 -2.52 23.51
C ILE A 212 3.46 -3.38 24.77
N GLN A 213 4.54 -3.57 25.54
CA GLN A 213 4.52 -4.27 26.84
C GLN A 213 3.85 -3.44 27.92
#